data_27cc3c7661a3dfceda94bf2a315c8121
#
_entry.id   27cc3c7661a3dfceda94bf2a315c8121
#
_cell.length_a   1.000
_cell.length_b   1.000
_cell.length_c   1.000
_cell.angle_alpha   90.00
_cell.angle_beta   90.00
_cell.angle_gamma   90.00
#
_symmetry.space_group_name_H-M   'P 1'
#
loop_
_entity.id
_entity.type
_entity.pdbx_description
1 polymer ?
#
loop_
_entity_poly.entity_id
_entity_poly.type
_entity_poly.pdbx_seq_one_letter_code
_entity_poly.pdbx_strand_id
1 'polypeptide(L)'
;MNTTTASPLALPAGIPAAARTVLRLLTRLQHGSLTLQLPDGSLRHFGSGVATPGGAPQGAIVLHNWKVCSAALRSGDIGFAESYIAGDWSTPHLTDLLKLLIANRHAVETVVYGSWAGRLVSRLRHLLNRNTRAGSKKNIHAHYDLGNAFYQRWLDETMNYSSALFSGPEPTQDLHAAQHAKVRRALREARVQPGERVLEIGCGWGALAEMAATEFGASVTGVTLSTEQLAFANQRLEKLGVPAAQRDLRLQDYRDIADAPFDAICSIEMVEAVGREYWPTYFQAVARLLKPGGRACVQSIVIDDRLFERYIGSTDFIQQYIFPGGCLPCPREFRREAEAASLRVTEELAFGADYAETLKRWRERFIAERTQILRQGFDQRFLHIWEFYLAYC
;
A
#
# COMPACT_ATOMS: atom_id res chain seq x y z
N MET A 1 30.11 36.81 -7.16
CA MET A 1 29.63 35.60 -7.85
C MET A 1 30.73 34.54 -7.76
N ASN A 2 30.71 33.72 -6.72
CA ASN A 2 31.64 32.59 -6.61
C ASN A 2 30.92 31.32 -7.13
N THR A 3 31.18 30.98 -8.39
CA THR A 3 30.85 29.68 -8.94
C THR A 3 31.80 28.65 -8.32
N THR A 4 31.34 27.98 -7.27
CA THR A 4 32.04 26.80 -6.74
C THR A 4 31.90 25.70 -7.80
N THR A 5 32.89 25.55 -8.66
CA THR A 5 33.02 24.41 -9.59
C THR A 5 33.15 23.16 -8.72
N ALA A 6 32.13 22.31 -8.77
CA ALA A 6 32.17 20.99 -8.16
C ALA A 6 33.40 20.25 -8.69
N SER A 7 34.33 19.88 -7.81
CA SER A 7 35.47 19.02 -8.15
C SER A 7 34.99 17.77 -8.85
N PRO A 8 35.66 17.34 -9.93
CA PRO A 8 35.28 16.12 -10.65
C PRO A 8 35.27 14.95 -9.66
N LEU A 9 34.18 14.17 -9.69
CA LEU A 9 34.00 12.99 -8.83
C LEU A 9 35.17 12.03 -9.07
N ALA A 10 36.19 12.10 -8.21
CA ALA A 10 37.28 11.13 -8.27
C ALA A 10 36.75 9.76 -7.85
N LEU A 11 36.47 8.92 -8.85
CA LEU A 11 35.96 7.57 -8.62
C LEU A 11 37.15 6.64 -8.27
N PRO A 12 37.00 5.75 -7.27
CA PRO A 12 38.04 4.75 -6.97
C PRO A 12 38.38 3.91 -8.21
N ALA A 13 39.63 3.47 -8.34
CA ALA A 13 40.03 2.57 -9.43
C ALA A 13 39.31 1.21 -9.32
N GLY A 14 38.92 0.61 -10.45
CA GLY A 14 38.31 -0.73 -10.46
C GLY A 14 36.82 -0.82 -10.16
N ILE A 15 36.08 0.29 -10.05
CA ILE A 15 34.64 0.25 -9.84
C ILE A 15 33.91 -0.33 -11.07
N PRO A 16 32.86 -1.21 -10.86
CA PRO A 16 32.04 -1.73 -11.94
C PRO A 16 31.39 -0.62 -12.80
N ALA A 17 31.16 -0.89 -14.07
CA ALA A 17 30.54 0.07 -14.99
C ALA A 17 29.15 0.54 -14.50
N ALA A 18 28.33 -0.38 -13.95
CA ALA A 18 27.04 -0.06 -13.36
C ALA A 18 27.15 0.94 -12.21
N ALA A 19 28.14 0.75 -11.33
CA ALA A 19 28.38 1.66 -10.20
C ALA A 19 28.80 3.05 -10.68
N ARG A 20 29.67 3.14 -11.69
CA ARG A 20 30.05 4.43 -12.30
C ARG A 20 28.82 5.16 -12.86
N THR A 21 27.91 4.44 -13.49
CA THR A 21 26.67 5.03 -14.03
C THR A 21 25.78 5.56 -12.92
N VAL A 22 25.54 4.76 -11.86
CA VAL A 22 24.71 5.18 -10.71
C VAL A 22 25.34 6.39 -10.01
N LEU A 23 26.63 6.35 -9.70
CA LEU A 23 27.32 7.48 -9.04
C LEU A 23 27.25 8.77 -9.88
N ARG A 24 27.34 8.70 -11.22
CA ARG A 24 27.12 9.85 -12.10
C ARG A 24 25.67 10.35 -12.07
N LEU A 25 24.67 9.47 -11.96
CA LEU A 25 23.28 9.88 -11.83
C LEU A 25 23.04 10.59 -10.48
N LEU A 26 23.65 10.11 -9.41
CA LEU A 26 23.55 10.75 -8.09
C LEU A 26 24.13 12.17 -8.05
N THR A 27 25.10 12.53 -8.92
CA THR A 27 25.56 13.93 -9.02
C THR A 27 24.49 14.90 -9.54
N ARG A 28 23.39 14.39 -10.09
CA ARG A 28 22.26 15.18 -10.61
C ARG A 28 21.16 15.43 -9.58
N LEU A 29 21.34 15.01 -8.31
CA LEU A 29 20.38 15.28 -7.26
C LEU A 29 20.22 16.78 -7.06
N GLN A 30 18.99 17.26 -7.17
CA GLN A 30 18.64 18.68 -7.05
C GLN A 30 18.00 19.02 -5.71
N HIS A 31 17.31 18.04 -5.11
CA HIS A 31 16.56 18.20 -3.87
C HIS A 31 17.18 17.37 -2.76
N GLY A 32 17.61 18.01 -1.68
CA GLY A 32 18.16 17.34 -0.52
C GLY A 32 19.61 16.89 -0.68
N SER A 33 20.03 15.99 0.20
CA SER A 33 21.40 15.46 0.26
C SER A 33 21.44 13.97 0.54
N LEU A 34 22.42 13.29 -0.05
CA LEU A 34 22.70 11.87 0.15
C LEU A 34 24.12 11.67 0.64
N THR A 35 24.25 10.99 1.77
CA THR A 35 25.55 10.46 2.24
C THR A 35 25.64 9.00 1.82
N LEU A 36 26.64 8.67 1.02
CA LEU A 36 26.88 7.33 0.51
C LEU A 36 28.21 6.81 1.04
N GLN A 37 28.18 5.70 1.80
CA GLN A 37 29.37 4.95 2.15
C GLN A 37 29.59 3.85 1.10
N LEU A 38 30.77 3.84 0.50
CA LEU A 38 31.16 2.87 -0.51
C LEU A 38 31.65 1.56 0.15
N PRO A 39 31.77 0.44 -0.59
CA PRO A 39 32.24 -0.82 -0.05
C PRO A 39 33.67 -0.80 0.51
N ASP A 40 34.49 0.17 0.10
CA ASP A 40 35.84 0.42 0.63
C ASP A 40 35.84 1.28 1.91
N GLY A 41 34.67 1.62 2.43
CA GLY A 41 34.47 2.48 3.60
C GLY A 41 34.52 3.98 3.30
N SER A 42 34.89 4.41 2.12
CA SER A 42 34.98 5.83 1.78
C SER A 42 33.59 6.47 1.69
N LEU A 43 33.48 7.73 2.14
CA LEU A 43 32.24 8.49 2.12
C LEU A 43 32.18 9.38 0.88
N ARG A 44 30.97 9.51 0.32
CA ARG A 44 30.65 10.44 -0.76
C ARG A 44 29.35 11.19 -0.41
N HIS A 45 29.33 12.47 -0.75
CA HIS A 45 28.17 13.32 -0.54
C HIS A 45 27.65 13.81 -1.90
N PHE A 46 26.33 13.75 -2.09
CA PHE A 46 25.62 14.17 -3.28
C PHE A 46 24.48 15.11 -2.92
N GLY A 47 24.10 15.98 -3.84
CA GLY A 47 23.05 16.97 -3.64
C GLY A 47 23.56 18.31 -3.10
N SER A 48 22.73 19.34 -3.18
CA SER A 48 23.12 20.73 -2.91
C SER A 48 23.05 21.13 -1.43
N GLY A 49 22.46 20.29 -0.57
CA GLY A 49 22.23 20.67 0.84
C GLY A 49 21.33 21.89 1.05
N VAL A 50 20.77 22.46 -0.03
CA VAL A 50 19.89 23.63 0.06
C VAL A 50 18.60 23.21 0.78
N ALA A 51 18.35 23.81 1.93
CA ALA A 51 17.12 23.62 2.68
C ALA A 51 15.95 24.22 1.88
N THR A 52 14.95 23.37 1.60
CA THR A 52 13.64 23.83 1.12
C THR A 52 12.74 24.15 2.31
N PRO A 53 11.71 25.02 2.17
CA PRO A 53 10.69 25.17 3.19
C PRO A 53 10.06 23.81 3.50
N GLY A 54 10.15 23.36 4.76
CA GLY A 54 9.74 22.01 5.17
C GLY A 54 10.90 21.02 5.41
N GLY A 55 12.17 21.48 5.22
CA GLY A 55 13.37 20.66 5.34
C GLY A 55 13.67 19.86 4.06
N ALA A 56 14.91 19.95 3.57
CA ALA A 56 15.33 19.14 2.43
C ALA A 56 15.48 17.69 2.87
N PRO A 57 14.97 16.71 2.11
CA PRO A 57 15.11 15.31 2.48
C PRO A 57 16.60 14.93 2.53
N GLN A 58 16.98 14.21 3.59
CA GLN A 58 18.34 13.74 3.80
C GLN A 58 18.34 12.22 3.80
N GLY A 59 19.20 11.62 3.00
CA GLY A 59 19.35 10.18 2.94
C GLY A 59 20.77 9.75 3.28
N ALA A 60 20.89 8.56 3.85
CA ALA A 60 22.16 7.88 4.01
C ALA A 60 22.04 6.44 3.55
N ILE A 61 23.06 5.92 2.89
CA ILE A 61 23.11 4.54 2.43
C ILE A 61 24.54 3.99 2.59
N VAL A 62 24.65 2.78 3.08
CA VAL A 62 25.90 2.02 3.19
C VAL A 62 25.86 0.90 2.17
N LEU A 63 26.75 0.94 1.19
CA LEU A 63 26.91 -0.15 0.23
C LEU A 63 27.86 -1.22 0.79
N HIS A 64 27.36 -2.42 0.96
CA HIS A 64 28.19 -3.57 1.36
C HIS A 64 28.89 -4.19 0.16
N ASN A 65 28.30 -4.02 -1.03
CA ASN A 65 28.90 -4.41 -2.31
C ASN A 65 28.25 -3.59 -3.47
N TRP A 66 28.76 -3.79 -4.68
CA TRP A 66 28.31 -3.06 -5.87
C TRP A 66 27.07 -3.65 -6.58
N LYS A 67 26.53 -4.79 -6.11
CA LYS A 67 25.41 -5.48 -6.80
C LYS A 67 24.16 -4.62 -6.90
N VAL A 68 23.88 -3.79 -5.88
CA VAL A 68 22.73 -2.87 -5.89
C VAL A 68 22.70 -1.99 -7.15
N CYS A 69 23.87 -1.50 -7.61
CA CYS A 69 23.94 -0.64 -8.79
C CYS A 69 23.47 -1.35 -10.06
N SER A 70 23.90 -2.60 -10.25
CA SER A 70 23.47 -3.40 -11.39
C SER A 70 22.01 -3.86 -11.28
N ALA A 71 21.55 -4.19 -10.08
CA ALA A 71 20.18 -4.60 -9.80
C ALA A 71 19.19 -3.45 -10.09
N ALA A 72 19.48 -2.25 -9.58
CA ALA A 72 18.66 -1.06 -9.81
C ALA A 72 18.61 -0.65 -11.28
N LEU A 73 19.74 -0.62 -12.00
CA LEU A 73 19.75 -0.31 -13.43
C LEU A 73 19.00 -1.34 -14.29
N ARG A 74 18.98 -2.61 -13.88
CA ARG A 74 18.29 -3.68 -14.59
C ARG A 74 16.79 -3.69 -14.33
N SER A 75 16.39 -3.60 -13.08
CA SER A 75 15.02 -3.89 -12.63
C SER A 75 14.39 -2.76 -11.81
N GLY A 76 14.99 -1.57 -11.80
CA GLY A 76 14.42 -0.38 -11.16
C GLY A 76 14.24 -0.53 -9.64
N ASP A 77 13.09 -0.09 -9.16
CA ASP A 77 12.68 -0.18 -7.75
C ASP A 77 12.65 -1.62 -7.24
N ILE A 78 12.22 -2.58 -8.07
CA ILE A 78 12.26 -4.01 -7.72
C ILE A 78 13.70 -4.46 -7.44
N GLY A 79 14.65 -4.15 -8.34
CA GLY A 79 16.05 -4.53 -8.14
C GLY A 79 16.71 -3.81 -6.96
N PHE A 80 16.30 -2.58 -6.69
CA PHE A 80 16.75 -1.83 -5.52
C PHE A 80 16.23 -2.48 -4.22
N ALA A 81 14.95 -2.85 -4.18
CA ALA A 81 14.35 -3.56 -3.06
C ALA A 81 14.96 -4.96 -2.86
N GLU A 82 15.12 -5.75 -3.94
CA GLU A 82 15.73 -7.08 -3.87
C GLU A 82 17.16 -7.03 -3.29
N SER A 83 17.93 -6.01 -3.65
CA SER A 83 19.28 -5.83 -3.11
C SER A 83 19.29 -5.41 -1.62
N TYR A 84 18.27 -4.67 -1.15
CA TYR A 84 18.05 -4.41 0.28
C TYR A 84 17.72 -5.70 1.03
N ILE A 85 16.79 -6.47 0.50
CA ILE A 85 16.36 -7.76 1.06
C ILE A 85 17.54 -8.74 1.15
N ALA A 86 18.44 -8.71 0.16
CA ALA A 86 19.65 -9.53 0.13
C ALA A 86 20.76 -9.02 1.05
N GLY A 87 20.62 -7.84 1.65
CA GLY A 87 21.66 -7.23 2.49
C GLY A 87 22.84 -6.65 1.71
N ASP A 88 22.68 -6.34 0.42
CA ASP A 88 23.73 -5.72 -0.39
C ASP A 88 23.98 -4.26 0.00
N TRP A 89 23.03 -3.63 0.69
CA TRP A 89 23.13 -2.30 1.26
C TRP A 89 22.22 -2.14 2.48
N SER A 90 22.48 -1.12 3.29
CA SER A 90 21.68 -0.75 4.45
C SER A 90 21.55 0.77 4.58
N THR A 91 20.60 1.20 5.41
CA THR A 91 20.37 2.62 5.71
C THR A 91 19.84 2.76 7.14
N PRO A 92 20.20 3.82 7.87
CA PRO A 92 19.60 4.09 9.18
C PRO A 92 18.14 4.56 9.08
N HIS A 93 17.74 5.20 7.96
CA HIS A 93 16.43 5.80 7.77
C HIS A 93 15.88 5.50 6.36
N LEU A 94 15.25 4.32 6.21
CA LEU A 94 14.79 3.83 4.91
C LEU A 94 13.75 4.77 4.27
N THR A 95 12.77 5.24 5.03
CA THR A 95 11.73 6.15 4.53
C THR A 95 12.32 7.47 4.02
N ASP A 96 13.29 8.05 4.74
CA ASP A 96 13.89 9.33 4.33
C ASP A 96 14.74 9.16 3.07
N LEU A 97 15.43 8.04 2.94
CA LEU A 97 16.16 7.69 1.72
C LEU A 97 15.20 7.56 0.52
N LEU A 98 14.06 6.87 0.69
CA LEU A 98 13.05 6.73 -0.37
C LEU A 98 12.41 8.08 -0.72
N LYS A 99 12.08 8.92 0.26
CA LYS A 99 11.61 10.30 0.02
C LYS A 99 12.60 11.12 -0.79
N LEU A 100 13.90 11.02 -0.47
CA LEU A 100 14.95 11.69 -1.24
C LEU A 100 14.98 11.23 -2.70
N LEU A 101 14.89 9.91 -2.94
CA LEU A 101 14.86 9.36 -4.30
C LEU A 101 13.61 9.78 -5.07
N ILE A 102 12.44 9.80 -4.42
CA ILE A 102 11.18 10.25 -5.02
C ILE A 102 11.23 11.75 -5.36
N ALA A 103 11.76 12.60 -4.47
CA ALA A 103 11.93 14.03 -4.73
C ALA A 103 12.84 14.29 -5.97
N ASN A 104 13.76 13.39 -6.25
CA ASN A 104 14.70 13.46 -7.38
C ASN A 104 14.37 12.46 -8.51
N ARG A 105 13.14 11.96 -8.58
CA ARG A 105 12.75 10.88 -9.53
C ARG A 105 13.15 11.15 -10.98
N HIS A 106 13.10 12.40 -11.44
CA HIS A 106 13.50 12.77 -12.81
C HIS A 106 15.01 12.62 -13.02
N ALA A 107 15.82 12.92 -12.02
CA ALA A 107 17.27 12.79 -12.08
C ALA A 107 17.75 11.33 -12.06
N VAL A 108 16.99 10.45 -11.37
CA VAL A 108 17.31 9.03 -11.18
C VAL A 108 16.37 8.09 -11.96
N GLU A 109 15.65 8.61 -12.92
CA GLU A 109 14.59 7.89 -13.65
C GLU A 109 15.01 6.51 -14.17
N THR A 110 16.21 6.41 -14.75
CA THR A 110 16.74 5.14 -15.26
C THR A 110 16.99 4.12 -14.14
N VAL A 111 17.29 4.60 -12.93
CA VAL A 111 17.47 3.74 -11.74
C VAL A 111 16.12 3.31 -11.19
N VAL A 112 15.13 4.20 -11.17
CA VAL A 112 13.79 3.92 -10.62
C VAL A 112 13.01 2.93 -11.50
N TYR A 113 13.09 3.04 -12.82
CA TYR A 113 12.27 2.23 -13.72
C TYR A 113 13.02 1.08 -14.41
N GLY A 114 14.34 1.00 -14.23
CA GLY A 114 15.16 -0.07 -14.81
C GLY A 114 15.17 -0.14 -16.33
N SER A 115 15.75 -1.23 -16.84
CA SER A 115 15.80 -1.49 -18.28
C SER A 115 14.46 -2.00 -18.82
N TRP A 116 14.19 -1.79 -20.14
CA TRP A 116 12.98 -2.31 -20.79
C TRP A 116 12.86 -3.84 -20.68
N ALA A 117 13.98 -4.57 -20.74
CA ALA A 117 14.01 -6.02 -20.63
C ALA A 117 13.63 -6.49 -19.22
N GLY A 118 14.13 -5.83 -18.16
CA GLY A 118 13.74 -6.10 -16.78
C GLY A 118 12.25 -5.86 -16.53
N ARG A 119 11.72 -4.76 -17.08
CA ARG A 119 10.27 -4.47 -17.02
C ARG A 119 9.43 -5.54 -17.71
N LEU A 120 9.86 -6.04 -18.87
CA LEU A 120 9.14 -7.09 -19.58
C LEU A 120 9.06 -8.39 -18.75
N VAL A 121 10.17 -8.81 -18.14
CA VAL A 121 10.20 -10.00 -17.26
C VAL A 121 9.28 -9.83 -16.07
N SER A 122 9.31 -8.68 -15.39
CA SER A 122 8.44 -8.40 -14.25
C SER A 122 6.96 -8.38 -14.67
N ARG A 123 6.63 -7.81 -15.83
CA ARG A 123 5.28 -7.80 -16.37
C ARG A 123 4.76 -9.20 -16.72
N LEU A 124 5.60 -10.06 -17.29
CA LEU A 124 5.22 -11.45 -17.55
C LEU A 124 4.91 -12.20 -16.26
N ARG A 125 5.71 -12.01 -15.19
CA ARG A 125 5.43 -12.58 -13.87
C ARG A 125 4.11 -12.04 -13.29
N HIS A 126 3.85 -10.75 -13.39
CA HIS A 126 2.59 -10.15 -12.93
C HIS A 126 1.38 -10.74 -13.65
N LEU A 127 1.45 -10.98 -14.96
CA LEU A 127 0.36 -11.59 -15.73
C LEU A 127 0.01 -13.01 -15.27
N LEU A 128 0.96 -13.75 -14.70
CA LEU A 128 0.71 -15.08 -14.13
C LEU A 128 -0.09 -15.03 -12.81
N ASN A 129 -0.15 -13.89 -12.17
CA ASN A 129 -0.86 -13.65 -10.90
C ASN A 129 -2.23 -12.95 -11.08
N ARG A 130 -2.85 -13.06 -12.26
CA ARG A 130 -4.15 -12.43 -12.54
C ARG A 130 -5.23 -12.87 -11.56
N ASN A 131 -6.12 -11.93 -11.19
CA ASN A 131 -7.18 -12.12 -10.21
C ASN A 131 -8.44 -12.79 -10.82
N THR A 132 -8.28 -13.90 -11.54
CA THR A 132 -9.39 -14.81 -11.84
C THR A 132 -10.01 -15.31 -10.51
N ARG A 133 -11.18 -15.94 -10.53
CA ARG A 133 -11.79 -16.48 -9.30
C ARG A 133 -10.83 -17.35 -8.47
N ALA A 134 -10.10 -18.25 -9.14
CA ALA A 134 -9.09 -19.08 -8.50
C ALA A 134 -7.84 -18.27 -8.10
N GLY A 135 -7.41 -17.33 -8.96
CA GLY A 135 -6.27 -16.43 -8.71
C GLY A 135 -6.50 -15.51 -7.53
N SER A 136 -7.68 -14.88 -7.41
CA SER A 136 -8.03 -14.02 -6.28
C SER A 136 -7.94 -14.77 -4.96
N LYS A 137 -8.50 -15.98 -4.88
CA LYS A 137 -8.42 -16.81 -3.69
C LYS A 137 -6.96 -17.13 -3.33
N LYS A 138 -6.15 -17.54 -4.32
CA LYS A 138 -4.71 -17.83 -4.14
C LYS A 138 -3.93 -16.60 -3.67
N ASN A 139 -4.14 -15.44 -4.28
CA ASN A 139 -3.42 -14.21 -3.97
C ASN A 139 -3.78 -13.69 -2.56
N ILE A 140 -5.07 -13.77 -2.19
CA ILE A 140 -5.52 -13.41 -0.83
C ILE A 140 -4.95 -14.38 0.20
N HIS A 141 -5.01 -15.70 -0.05
CA HIS A 141 -4.37 -16.67 0.84
C HIS A 141 -2.87 -16.38 1.02
N ALA A 142 -2.13 -16.15 -0.07
CA ALA A 142 -0.70 -15.87 0.03
C ALA A 142 -0.35 -14.64 0.90
N HIS A 143 -1.23 -13.63 0.94
CA HIS A 143 -1.01 -12.42 1.72
C HIS A 143 -1.55 -12.54 3.17
N TYR A 144 -2.77 -13.06 3.36
CA TYR A 144 -3.43 -13.10 4.67
C TYR A 144 -3.17 -14.38 5.48
N ASP A 145 -2.65 -15.44 4.87
CA ASP A 145 -2.24 -16.68 5.56
C ASP A 145 -0.93 -16.53 6.37
N LEU A 146 -0.38 -15.29 6.46
CA LEU A 146 0.64 -14.96 7.45
C LEU A 146 0.12 -15.11 8.90
N GLY A 147 -1.19 -15.26 9.06
CA GLY A 147 -1.89 -15.54 10.31
C GLY A 147 -2.22 -14.28 11.13
N ASN A 148 -3.35 -14.34 11.85
CA ASN A 148 -3.82 -13.23 12.68
C ASN A 148 -2.77 -12.78 13.71
N ALA A 149 -2.01 -13.73 14.28
CA ALA A 149 -0.96 -13.46 15.24
C ALA A 149 0.15 -12.52 14.71
N PHE A 150 0.45 -12.58 13.41
CA PHE A 150 1.40 -11.68 12.76
C PHE A 150 0.83 -10.26 12.65
N TYR A 151 -0.41 -10.11 12.15
CA TYR A 151 -1.04 -8.80 11.97
C TYR A 151 -1.28 -8.10 13.30
N GLN A 152 -1.66 -8.81 14.35
CA GLN A 152 -1.84 -8.29 15.70
C GLN A 152 -0.58 -7.68 16.32
N ARG A 153 0.61 -7.98 15.81
CA ARG A 153 1.86 -7.39 16.32
C ARG A 153 2.03 -5.92 15.94
N TRP A 154 1.50 -5.50 14.81
CA TRP A 154 1.79 -4.18 14.29
C TRP A 154 0.56 -3.37 13.85
N LEU A 155 -0.59 -4.00 13.60
CA LEU A 155 -1.86 -3.29 13.53
C LEU A 155 -2.30 -2.82 14.93
N ASP A 156 -3.26 -1.89 14.97
CA ASP A 156 -3.94 -1.52 16.21
C ASP A 156 -5.04 -2.55 16.56
N GLU A 157 -5.69 -2.36 17.72
CA GLU A 157 -6.70 -3.28 18.24
C GLU A 157 -7.93 -3.41 17.33
N THR A 158 -8.18 -2.41 16.47
CA THR A 158 -9.27 -2.48 15.49
C THR A 158 -9.00 -3.52 14.41
N MET A 159 -7.77 -3.92 14.22
CA MET A 159 -7.34 -4.80 13.12
C MET A 159 -7.73 -4.24 11.74
N ASN A 160 -7.78 -2.91 11.57
CA ASN A 160 -7.95 -2.30 10.26
C ASN A 160 -6.63 -2.32 9.50
N TYR A 161 -6.58 -3.03 8.38
CA TYR A 161 -5.45 -3.02 7.46
C TYR A 161 -5.77 -2.13 6.25
N SER A 162 -5.99 -0.86 6.52
CA SER A 162 -6.31 0.20 5.57
C SER A 162 -6.01 1.56 6.19
N SER A 163 -5.91 2.61 5.38
CA SER A 163 -5.60 3.95 5.88
C SER A 163 -6.56 4.38 6.98
N ALA A 164 -6.04 4.91 8.06
CA ALA A 164 -6.79 5.65 9.06
C ALA A 164 -7.16 7.05 8.53
N LEU A 165 -8.04 7.76 9.23
CA LEU A 165 -8.39 9.15 8.97
C LEU A 165 -8.10 9.97 10.23
N PHE A 166 -7.09 10.83 10.16
CA PHE A 166 -6.67 11.66 11.29
C PHE A 166 -7.37 13.02 11.28
N SER A 167 -7.48 13.61 12.44
CA SER A 167 -8.03 14.96 12.61
C SER A 167 -6.91 15.99 12.71
N GLY A 168 -6.96 17.00 11.85
CA GLY A 168 -6.03 18.14 11.88
C GLY A 168 -4.68 17.89 11.17
N PRO A 169 -3.88 18.94 11.02
CA PRO A 169 -2.63 18.94 10.26
C PRO A 169 -1.49 18.18 10.95
N GLU A 170 -1.51 18.10 12.28
CA GLU A 170 -0.57 17.30 13.07
C GLU A 170 -1.36 16.25 13.84
N PRO A 171 -1.28 14.98 13.43
CA PRO A 171 -2.11 13.93 14.02
C PRO A 171 -1.61 13.56 15.42
N THR A 172 -2.17 14.21 16.45
CA THR A 172 -1.98 13.85 17.86
C THR A 172 -2.88 12.68 18.30
N GLN A 173 -3.91 12.40 17.53
CA GLN A 173 -4.86 11.31 17.74
C GLN A 173 -4.14 9.95 17.65
N ASP A 174 -4.50 9.00 18.52
CA ASP A 174 -3.99 7.64 18.42
C ASP A 174 -4.53 6.91 17.17
N LEU A 175 -3.88 5.81 16.79
CA LEU A 175 -4.24 5.07 15.59
C LEU A 175 -5.62 4.42 15.70
N HIS A 176 -5.99 3.91 16.87
CA HIS A 176 -7.28 3.30 17.14
C HIS A 176 -8.44 4.30 16.90
N ALA A 177 -8.33 5.50 17.50
CA ALA A 177 -9.31 6.55 17.31
C ALA A 177 -9.39 7.04 15.84
N ALA A 178 -8.25 7.11 15.14
CA ALA A 178 -8.19 7.49 13.73
C ALA A 178 -8.81 6.40 12.81
N GLN A 179 -8.62 5.13 13.13
CA GLN A 179 -9.27 4.01 12.43
C GLN A 179 -10.79 4.03 12.65
N HIS A 180 -11.25 4.27 13.88
CA HIS A 180 -12.67 4.44 14.14
C HIS A 180 -13.27 5.67 13.45
N ALA A 181 -12.53 6.78 13.35
CA ALA A 181 -12.97 7.97 12.60
C ALA A 181 -13.19 7.65 11.12
N LYS A 182 -12.28 6.88 10.51
CA LYS A 182 -12.40 6.41 9.12
C LYS A 182 -13.63 5.54 8.92
N VAL A 183 -13.82 4.52 9.76
CA VAL A 183 -14.98 3.60 9.66
C VAL A 183 -16.29 4.36 9.84
N ARG A 184 -16.36 5.22 10.87
CA ARG A 184 -17.55 6.03 11.14
C ARG A 184 -17.87 6.98 9.99
N ARG A 185 -16.83 7.57 9.36
CA ARG A 185 -17.03 8.38 8.16
C ARG A 185 -17.60 7.53 7.02
N ALA A 186 -17.06 6.35 6.75
CA ALA A 186 -17.57 5.50 5.68
C ALA A 186 -19.05 5.16 5.84
N LEU A 187 -19.49 4.81 7.06
CA LEU A 187 -20.89 4.53 7.36
C LEU A 187 -21.79 5.78 7.24
N ARG A 188 -21.29 6.96 7.67
CA ARG A 188 -22.03 8.24 7.51
C ARG A 188 -22.18 8.65 6.05
N GLU A 189 -21.12 8.52 5.25
CA GLU A 189 -21.19 8.84 3.81
C GLU A 189 -22.09 7.89 3.04
N ALA A 190 -22.12 6.62 3.45
CA ALA A 190 -23.11 5.65 2.97
C ALA A 190 -24.53 5.91 3.51
N ARG A 191 -24.69 6.88 4.44
CA ARG A 191 -25.95 7.29 5.09
C ARG A 191 -26.68 6.16 5.81
N VAL A 192 -25.93 5.25 6.42
CA VAL A 192 -26.48 4.11 7.15
C VAL A 192 -27.40 4.58 8.28
N GLN A 193 -28.62 4.02 8.35
CA GLN A 193 -29.60 4.27 9.39
C GLN A 193 -29.88 3.01 10.22
N PRO A 194 -30.37 3.15 11.45
CA PRO A 194 -30.78 2.01 12.27
C PRO A 194 -31.82 1.12 11.57
N GLY A 195 -31.63 -0.18 11.64
CA GLY A 195 -32.49 -1.18 11.02
C GLY A 195 -32.23 -1.45 9.52
N GLU A 196 -31.35 -0.68 8.89
CA GLU A 196 -30.97 -0.91 7.49
C GLU A 196 -30.03 -2.11 7.31
N ARG A 197 -30.02 -2.62 6.10
CA ARG A 197 -29.12 -3.70 5.65
C ARG A 197 -27.91 -3.11 4.94
N VAL A 198 -26.73 -3.35 5.49
CA VAL A 198 -25.45 -2.89 4.94
C VAL A 198 -24.69 -4.08 4.34
N LEU A 199 -24.17 -3.92 3.14
CA LEU A 199 -23.20 -4.85 2.57
C LEU A 199 -21.78 -4.30 2.77
N GLU A 200 -20.88 -5.11 3.33
CA GLU A 200 -19.45 -4.84 3.36
C GLU A 200 -18.71 -5.76 2.39
N ILE A 201 -18.16 -5.18 1.32
CA ILE A 201 -17.34 -5.92 0.36
C ILE A 201 -15.88 -5.87 0.81
N GLY A 202 -15.37 -6.99 1.29
CA GLY A 202 -14.04 -7.08 1.90
C GLY A 202 -14.08 -6.75 3.40
N CYS A 203 -14.81 -7.52 4.19
CA CYS A 203 -15.05 -7.21 5.62
C CYS A 203 -13.81 -7.38 6.52
N GLY A 204 -12.71 -7.89 6.02
CA GLY A 204 -11.49 -8.05 6.81
C GLY A 204 -11.74 -8.73 8.15
N TRP A 205 -11.20 -8.15 9.22
CA TRP A 205 -11.37 -8.64 10.59
C TRP A 205 -12.62 -8.07 11.29
N GLY A 206 -13.58 -7.49 10.53
CA GLY A 206 -14.91 -7.13 10.99
C GLY A 206 -15.05 -5.80 11.72
N ALA A 207 -14.11 -4.87 11.60
CA ALA A 207 -14.17 -3.60 12.31
C ALA A 207 -15.31 -2.70 11.85
N LEU A 208 -15.62 -2.67 10.53
CA LEU A 208 -16.75 -1.90 10.02
C LEU A 208 -18.06 -2.60 10.36
N ALA A 209 -18.12 -3.93 10.22
CA ALA A 209 -19.30 -4.71 10.62
C ALA A 209 -19.64 -4.52 12.12
N GLU A 210 -18.63 -4.48 12.99
CA GLU A 210 -18.81 -4.15 14.41
C GLU A 210 -19.48 -2.80 14.60
N MET A 211 -18.89 -1.74 14.04
CA MET A 211 -19.40 -0.39 14.21
C MET A 211 -20.79 -0.20 13.58
N ALA A 212 -21.04 -0.79 12.42
CA ALA A 212 -22.34 -0.75 11.77
C ALA A 212 -23.44 -1.38 12.64
N ALA A 213 -23.15 -2.52 13.29
CA ALA A 213 -24.10 -3.17 14.17
C ALA A 213 -24.26 -2.45 15.52
N THR A 214 -23.16 -2.07 16.17
CA THR A 214 -23.20 -1.56 17.56
C THR A 214 -23.47 -0.07 17.66
N GLU A 215 -22.91 0.75 16.76
CA GLU A 215 -23.07 2.21 16.81
C GLU A 215 -24.22 2.70 15.89
N PHE A 216 -24.40 2.07 14.73
CA PHE A 216 -25.41 2.47 13.76
C PHE A 216 -26.69 1.63 13.81
N GLY A 217 -26.72 0.54 14.56
CA GLY A 217 -27.90 -0.32 14.70
C GLY A 217 -28.32 -1.01 13.40
N ALA A 218 -27.40 -1.20 12.46
CA ALA A 218 -27.67 -1.82 11.17
C ALA A 218 -27.45 -3.35 11.21
N SER A 219 -28.03 -4.05 10.23
CA SER A 219 -27.72 -5.45 9.96
C SER A 219 -26.65 -5.53 8.88
N VAL A 220 -25.59 -6.29 9.10
CA VAL A 220 -24.43 -6.35 8.20
C VAL A 220 -24.31 -7.71 7.54
N THR A 221 -24.26 -7.70 6.21
CA THR A 221 -23.73 -8.81 5.42
C THR A 221 -22.30 -8.46 5.00
N GLY A 222 -21.31 -9.22 5.44
CA GLY A 222 -19.91 -9.01 5.11
C GLY A 222 -19.32 -10.18 4.33
N VAL A 223 -18.54 -9.91 3.28
CA VAL A 223 -17.87 -10.95 2.50
C VAL A 223 -16.36 -10.82 2.54
N THR A 224 -15.66 -11.94 2.67
CA THR A 224 -14.21 -12.05 2.57
C THR A 224 -13.83 -13.37 1.89
N LEU A 225 -12.60 -13.46 1.37
CA LEU A 225 -12.04 -14.71 0.84
C LEU A 225 -11.02 -15.36 1.79
N SER A 226 -10.78 -14.74 2.97
CA SER A 226 -9.86 -15.26 3.99
C SER A 226 -10.63 -15.96 5.11
N THR A 227 -10.35 -17.25 5.31
CA THR A 227 -10.91 -18.06 6.41
C THR A 227 -10.48 -17.54 7.77
N GLU A 228 -9.24 -17.05 7.89
CA GLU A 228 -8.68 -16.47 9.12
C GLU A 228 -9.38 -15.17 9.52
N GLN A 229 -9.59 -14.28 8.54
CA GLN A 229 -10.34 -13.05 8.77
C GLN A 229 -11.78 -13.33 9.17
N LEU A 230 -12.45 -14.24 8.46
CA LEU A 230 -13.84 -14.60 8.74
C LEU A 230 -14.01 -15.17 10.15
N ALA A 231 -13.14 -16.10 10.56
CA ALA A 231 -13.18 -16.68 11.90
C ALA A 231 -13.00 -15.60 12.98
N PHE A 232 -12.02 -14.72 12.81
CA PHE A 232 -11.76 -13.61 13.71
C PHE A 232 -12.95 -12.64 13.80
N ALA A 233 -13.48 -12.21 12.64
CA ALA A 233 -14.61 -11.28 12.59
C ALA A 233 -15.86 -11.84 13.26
N ASN A 234 -16.17 -13.12 13.05
CA ASN A 234 -17.29 -13.78 13.73
C ASN A 234 -17.10 -13.81 15.25
N GLN A 235 -15.92 -14.20 15.75
CA GLN A 235 -15.61 -14.19 17.18
C GLN A 235 -15.70 -12.79 17.78
N ARG A 236 -15.26 -11.77 17.04
CA ARG A 236 -15.33 -10.37 17.44
C ARG A 236 -16.77 -9.93 17.68
N LEU A 237 -17.64 -10.12 16.68
CA LEU A 237 -19.06 -9.74 16.79
C LEU A 237 -19.81 -10.54 17.86
N GLU A 238 -19.45 -11.82 18.03
CA GLU A 238 -20.04 -12.67 19.06
C GLU A 238 -19.67 -12.22 20.47
N LYS A 239 -18.39 -11.91 20.73
CA LYS A 239 -17.93 -11.37 22.01
C LYS A 239 -18.60 -10.05 22.40
N LEU A 240 -18.99 -9.24 21.42
CA LEU A 240 -19.70 -7.97 21.62
C LEU A 240 -21.21 -8.15 21.77
N GLY A 241 -21.71 -9.40 21.72
CA GLY A 241 -23.13 -9.69 21.85
C GLY A 241 -23.97 -9.25 20.66
N VAL A 242 -23.37 -9.02 19.48
CA VAL A 242 -24.14 -8.67 18.27
C VAL A 242 -25.06 -9.85 17.91
N PRO A 243 -26.38 -9.64 17.84
CA PRO A 243 -27.33 -10.73 17.56
C PRO A 243 -27.03 -11.41 16.22
N ALA A 244 -27.23 -12.71 16.12
CA ALA A 244 -27.04 -13.47 14.89
C ALA A 244 -27.89 -12.92 13.73
N ALA A 245 -29.06 -12.35 14.00
CA ALA A 245 -29.91 -11.73 12.99
C ALA A 245 -29.35 -10.42 12.41
N GLN A 246 -28.36 -9.82 13.06
CA GLN A 246 -27.72 -8.57 12.60
C GLN A 246 -26.33 -8.79 12.00
N ARG A 247 -25.84 -10.04 11.95
CA ARG A 247 -24.51 -10.38 11.42
C ARG A 247 -24.60 -11.58 10.48
N ASP A 248 -24.13 -11.40 9.27
CA ASP A 248 -24.07 -12.45 8.25
C ASP A 248 -22.73 -12.32 7.52
N LEU A 249 -21.67 -12.87 8.13
CA LEU A 249 -20.32 -12.83 7.55
C LEU A 249 -20.05 -14.14 6.80
N ARG A 250 -19.56 -14.00 5.55
CA ARG A 250 -19.47 -15.13 4.61
C ARG A 250 -18.09 -15.26 3.99
N LEU A 251 -17.63 -16.51 3.80
CA LEU A 251 -16.52 -16.81 2.92
C LEU A 251 -17.04 -16.86 1.48
N GLN A 252 -17.15 -15.71 0.83
CA GLN A 252 -17.81 -15.54 -0.45
C GLN A 252 -17.13 -14.50 -1.31
N ASP A 253 -17.05 -14.78 -2.62
CA ASP A 253 -16.63 -13.78 -3.59
C ASP A 253 -17.80 -12.79 -3.84
N TYR A 254 -17.49 -11.48 -3.86
CA TYR A 254 -18.49 -10.44 -4.09
C TYR A 254 -19.27 -10.61 -5.42
N ARG A 255 -18.65 -11.26 -6.40
CA ARG A 255 -19.26 -11.56 -7.70
C ARG A 255 -20.41 -12.54 -7.60
N ASP A 256 -20.42 -13.36 -6.56
CA ASP A 256 -21.39 -14.44 -6.36
C ASP A 256 -22.50 -14.08 -5.36
N ILE A 257 -22.55 -12.84 -4.89
CA ILE A 257 -23.63 -12.35 -4.01
C ILE A 257 -24.94 -12.29 -4.83
N ALA A 258 -25.93 -13.05 -4.38
CA ALA A 258 -27.24 -13.16 -5.01
C ALA A 258 -28.39 -12.56 -4.15
N ASP A 259 -28.02 -11.86 -3.09
CA ASP A 259 -28.96 -11.25 -2.16
C ASP A 259 -29.83 -10.17 -2.83
N ALA A 260 -30.99 -9.89 -2.23
CA ALA A 260 -31.78 -8.69 -2.53
C ALA A 260 -30.94 -7.44 -2.24
N PRO A 261 -31.15 -6.34 -2.99
CA PRO A 261 -30.37 -5.12 -2.84
C PRO A 261 -30.34 -4.59 -1.40
N PHE A 262 -29.19 -4.03 -1.02
CA PHE A 262 -28.90 -3.45 0.29
C PHE A 262 -29.21 -1.95 0.31
N ASP A 263 -29.47 -1.41 1.51
CA ASP A 263 -29.70 0.02 1.72
C ASP A 263 -28.43 0.83 1.52
N ALA A 264 -27.31 0.28 1.98
CA ALA A 264 -25.99 0.88 1.87
C ALA A 264 -24.92 -0.18 1.56
N ILE A 265 -23.84 0.25 0.90
CA ILE A 265 -22.65 -0.59 0.63
C ILE A 265 -21.41 0.15 1.11
N CYS A 266 -20.54 -0.56 1.84
CA CYS A 266 -19.21 -0.09 2.18
C CYS A 266 -18.14 -1.05 1.61
N SER A 267 -17.04 -0.48 1.08
CA SER A 267 -15.92 -1.28 0.59
C SER A 267 -14.63 -0.49 0.81
N ILE A 268 -13.77 -1.01 1.68
CA ILE A 268 -12.57 -0.32 2.14
C ILE A 268 -11.34 -1.03 1.59
N GLU A 269 -10.61 -0.35 0.69
CA GLU A 269 -9.35 -0.81 0.09
C GLU A 269 -9.44 -2.24 -0.48
N MET A 270 -10.44 -2.46 -1.31
CA MET A 270 -10.70 -3.76 -1.94
C MET A 270 -10.61 -3.70 -3.47
N VAL A 271 -10.97 -2.58 -4.11
CA VAL A 271 -10.98 -2.44 -5.58
C VAL A 271 -9.59 -2.58 -6.20
N GLU A 272 -8.55 -2.25 -5.46
CA GLU A 272 -7.15 -2.41 -5.85
C GLU A 272 -6.77 -3.89 -6.02
N ALA A 273 -7.38 -4.75 -5.20
CA ALA A 273 -7.11 -6.17 -5.17
C ALA A 273 -7.83 -6.96 -6.29
N VAL A 274 -8.82 -6.37 -6.97
CA VAL A 274 -9.57 -7.12 -8.00
C VAL A 274 -8.85 -7.22 -9.34
N GLY A 275 -7.92 -6.31 -9.63
CA GLY A 275 -7.24 -6.19 -10.93
C GLY A 275 -8.05 -5.39 -11.94
N ARG A 276 -7.33 -4.67 -12.84
CA ARG A 276 -7.93 -3.72 -13.79
C ARG A 276 -9.04 -4.31 -14.64
N GLU A 277 -8.85 -5.52 -15.13
CA GLU A 277 -9.82 -6.22 -15.98
C GLU A 277 -11.14 -6.53 -15.30
N TYR A 278 -11.20 -6.47 -13.96
CA TYR A 278 -12.41 -6.75 -13.16
C TYR A 278 -13.05 -5.50 -12.56
N TRP A 279 -12.50 -4.30 -12.77
CA TRP A 279 -13.15 -3.05 -12.30
C TRP A 279 -14.57 -2.90 -12.84
N PRO A 280 -14.87 -3.14 -14.14
CA PRO A 280 -16.26 -3.10 -14.61
C PRO A 280 -17.18 -4.07 -13.84
N THR A 281 -16.71 -5.28 -13.60
CA THR A 281 -17.47 -6.29 -12.84
C THR A 281 -17.70 -5.85 -11.39
N TYR A 282 -16.72 -5.21 -10.76
CA TYR A 282 -16.82 -4.70 -9.41
C TYR A 282 -17.89 -3.59 -9.30
N PHE A 283 -17.82 -2.57 -10.14
CA PHE A 283 -18.79 -1.47 -10.11
C PHE A 283 -20.20 -1.93 -10.52
N GLN A 284 -20.32 -2.85 -11.47
CA GLN A 284 -21.60 -3.49 -11.80
C GLN A 284 -22.19 -4.28 -10.62
N ALA A 285 -21.35 -4.98 -9.85
CA ALA A 285 -21.81 -5.68 -8.65
C ALA A 285 -22.31 -4.68 -7.58
N VAL A 286 -21.57 -3.58 -7.35
CA VAL A 286 -22.00 -2.51 -6.44
C VAL A 286 -23.34 -1.93 -6.89
N ALA A 287 -23.50 -1.60 -8.17
CA ALA A 287 -24.73 -1.05 -8.71
C ALA A 287 -25.94 -2.01 -8.57
N ARG A 288 -25.72 -3.29 -8.88
CA ARG A 288 -26.75 -4.35 -8.80
C ARG A 288 -27.21 -4.61 -7.37
N LEU A 289 -26.27 -4.55 -6.41
CA LEU A 289 -26.53 -4.86 -5.01
C LEU A 289 -27.00 -3.66 -4.18
N LEU A 290 -27.01 -2.46 -4.75
CA LEU A 290 -27.47 -1.25 -4.10
C LEU A 290 -28.95 -0.97 -4.47
N LYS A 291 -29.80 -0.66 -3.49
CA LYS A 291 -31.17 -0.23 -3.73
C LYS A 291 -31.19 1.09 -4.54
N PRO A 292 -32.24 1.32 -5.35
CA PRO A 292 -32.43 2.64 -5.94
C PRO A 292 -32.43 3.74 -4.88
N GLY A 293 -31.59 4.77 -5.07
CA GLY A 293 -31.43 5.85 -4.09
C GLY A 293 -30.49 5.53 -2.92
N GLY A 294 -30.06 4.29 -2.76
CA GLY A 294 -29.05 3.88 -1.78
C GLY A 294 -27.66 4.49 -2.08
N ARG A 295 -26.75 4.42 -1.12
CA ARG A 295 -25.39 4.95 -1.25
C ARG A 295 -24.33 3.92 -1.00
N ALA A 296 -23.24 4.00 -1.78
CA ALA A 296 -22.03 3.24 -1.55
C ALA A 296 -20.90 4.18 -1.14
N CYS A 297 -20.14 3.80 -0.11
CA CYS A 297 -18.86 4.43 0.24
C CYS A 297 -17.74 3.47 -0.11
N VAL A 298 -16.87 3.89 -1.03
CA VAL A 298 -15.71 3.11 -1.46
C VAL A 298 -14.44 3.89 -1.13
N GLN A 299 -13.65 3.38 -0.21
CA GLN A 299 -12.27 3.84 0.02
C GLN A 299 -11.34 3.07 -0.89
N SER A 300 -10.46 3.77 -1.60
CA SER A 300 -9.52 3.16 -2.53
C SER A 300 -8.17 3.85 -2.48
N ILE A 301 -7.10 3.06 -2.56
CA ILE A 301 -5.78 3.59 -2.87
C ILE A 301 -5.77 3.96 -4.35
N VAL A 302 -5.34 5.17 -4.67
CA VAL A 302 -5.29 5.64 -6.05
C VAL A 302 -3.89 6.13 -6.41
N ILE A 303 -3.54 5.98 -7.70
CA ILE A 303 -2.36 6.63 -8.25
C ILE A 303 -2.76 7.93 -8.96
N ASP A 304 -1.87 8.92 -8.99
CA ASP A 304 -2.08 10.17 -9.72
C ASP A 304 -2.40 9.90 -11.20
N ASP A 305 -3.41 10.57 -11.75
CA ASP A 305 -3.85 10.44 -13.15
C ASP A 305 -2.70 10.58 -14.15
N ARG A 306 -1.71 11.44 -13.84
CA ARG A 306 -0.54 11.69 -14.71
C ARG A 306 0.44 10.52 -14.74
N LEU A 307 0.43 9.67 -13.72
CA LEU A 307 1.32 8.52 -13.60
C LEU A 307 0.65 7.22 -14.05
N PHE A 308 -0.66 7.22 -14.23
CA PHE A 308 -1.45 6.01 -14.44
C PHE A 308 -1.02 5.20 -15.67
N GLU A 309 -0.87 5.83 -16.83
CA GLU A 309 -0.49 5.12 -18.07
C GLU A 309 0.90 4.45 -17.94
N ARG A 310 1.80 5.10 -17.23
CA ARG A 310 3.11 4.54 -16.95
C ARG A 310 3.04 3.39 -15.95
N TYR A 311 2.24 3.56 -14.89
CA TYR A 311 2.03 2.56 -13.86
C TYR A 311 1.47 1.25 -14.43
N ILE A 312 0.40 1.30 -15.23
CA ILE A 312 -0.19 0.11 -15.84
C ILE A 312 0.72 -0.55 -16.89
N GLY A 313 1.70 0.18 -17.41
CA GLY A 313 2.72 -0.32 -18.34
C GLY A 313 3.91 -1.00 -17.67
N SER A 314 4.00 -0.98 -16.33
CA SER A 314 5.10 -1.53 -15.54
C SER A 314 4.58 -2.45 -14.43
N THR A 315 5.49 -3.00 -13.64
CA THR A 315 5.20 -3.71 -12.40
C THR A 315 6.16 -3.16 -11.36
N ASP A 316 5.66 -2.84 -10.18
CA ASP A 316 6.44 -2.32 -9.07
C ASP A 316 6.74 -3.40 -8.01
N PHE A 317 7.47 -2.99 -6.96
CA PHE A 317 7.80 -3.86 -5.84
C PHE A 317 6.55 -4.38 -5.13
N ILE A 318 5.50 -3.56 -4.96
CA ILE A 318 4.27 -3.95 -4.26
C ILE A 318 3.53 -5.05 -5.00
N GLN A 319 3.35 -4.89 -6.31
CA GLN A 319 2.71 -5.90 -7.16
C GLN A 319 3.52 -7.20 -7.25
N GLN A 320 4.85 -7.12 -7.10
CA GLN A 320 5.71 -8.29 -7.20
C GLN A 320 5.76 -9.10 -5.89
N TYR A 321 5.78 -8.44 -4.72
CA TYR A 321 6.11 -9.06 -3.44
C TYR A 321 5.00 -9.02 -2.40
N ILE A 322 4.08 -8.06 -2.46
CA ILE A 322 3.10 -7.81 -1.39
C ILE A 322 1.68 -8.13 -1.87
N PHE A 323 1.22 -7.49 -2.95
CA PHE A 323 -0.13 -7.66 -3.50
C PHE A 323 -0.10 -8.15 -4.95
N PRO A 324 0.24 -9.43 -5.18
CA PRO A 324 0.26 -10.00 -6.53
C PRO A 324 -1.11 -9.86 -7.22
N GLY A 325 -1.10 -9.37 -8.45
CA GLY A 325 -2.34 -9.13 -9.21
C GLY A 325 -3.07 -7.84 -8.88
N GLY A 326 -2.64 -7.09 -7.86
CA GLY A 326 -3.19 -5.78 -7.52
C GLY A 326 -2.95 -4.74 -8.61
N CYS A 327 -3.89 -3.79 -8.75
CA CYS A 327 -3.77 -2.66 -9.67
C CYS A 327 -4.50 -1.45 -9.09
N LEU A 328 -3.76 -0.38 -8.82
CA LEU A 328 -4.35 0.85 -8.33
C LEU A 328 -5.13 1.56 -9.45
N PRO A 329 -6.40 1.92 -9.23
CA PRO A 329 -7.08 2.86 -10.13
C PRO A 329 -6.47 4.26 -9.98
N CYS A 330 -6.75 5.13 -10.95
CA CYS A 330 -6.61 6.56 -10.74
C CYS A 330 -8.01 7.20 -10.61
N PRO A 331 -8.14 8.42 -10.07
CA PRO A 331 -9.44 9.07 -9.89
C PRO A 331 -10.28 9.12 -11.17
N ARG A 332 -9.65 9.41 -12.33
CA ARG A 332 -10.32 9.40 -13.64
C ARG A 332 -10.91 8.04 -13.98
N GLU A 333 -10.14 6.97 -13.86
CA GLU A 333 -10.58 5.62 -14.18
C GLU A 333 -11.67 5.14 -13.21
N PHE A 334 -11.52 5.45 -11.92
CA PHE A 334 -12.53 5.11 -10.92
C PHE A 334 -13.88 5.73 -11.25
N ARG A 335 -13.92 7.04 -11.57
CA ARG A 335 -15.17 7.73 -11.97
C ARG A 335 -15.74 7.11 -13.23
N ARG A 336 -14.91 6.88 -14.25
CA ARG A 336 -15.35 6.27 -15.51
C ARG A 336 -16.04 4.92 -15.30
N GLU A 337 -15.44 4.04 -14.49
CA GLU A 337 -16.00 2.71 -14.23
C GLU A 337 -17.29 2.79 -13.39
N ALA A 338 -17.37 3.70 -12.43
CA ALA A 338 -18.57 3.95 -11.66
C ALA A 338 -19.72 4.45 -12.55
N GLU A 339 -19.47 5.44 -13.41
CA GLU A 339 -20.44 5.99 -14.35
C GLU A 339 -20.90 4.94 -15.37
N ALA A 340 -19.99 4.14 -15.90
CA ALA A 340 -20.32 3.04 -16.81
C ALA A 340 -21.26 1.99 -16.17
N ALA A 341 -21.21 1.85 -14.84
CA ALA A 341 -22.12 1.01 -14.06
C ALA A 341 -23.39 1.76 -13.59
N SER A 342 -23.67 2.94 -14.12
CA SER A 342 -24.81 3.79 -13.72
C SER A 342 -24.77 4.28 -12.26
N LEU A 343 -23.57 4.34 -11.67
CA LEU A 343 -23.33 4.97 -10.38
C LEU A 343 -22.83 6.39 -10.60
N ARG A 344 -23.21 7.31 -9.71
CA ARG A 344 -22.74 8.69 -9.73
C ARG A 344 -21.87 8.96 -8.52
N VAL A 345 -20.61 9.35 -8.72
CA VAL A 345 -19.76 9.85 -7.64
C VAL A 345 -20.29 11.21 -7.20
N THR A 346 -20.70 11.31 -5.94
CA THR A 346 -21.33 12.52 -5.37
C THR A 346 -20.37 13.29 -4.46
N GLU A 347 -19.37 12.62 -3.90
CA GLU A 347 -18.39 13.22 -3.00
C GLU A 347 -17.06 12.47 -3.10
N GLU A 348 -15.98 13.20 -2.98
CA GLU A 348 -14.62 12.65 -2.95
C GLU A 348 -13.81 13.34 -1.84
N LEU A 349 -13.05 12.55 -1.11
CA LEU A 349 -12.08 13.02 -0.12
C LEU A 349 -10.72 12.35 -0.38
N ALA A 350 -9.70 13.16 -0.64
CA ALA A 350 -8.33 12.67 -0.71
C ALA A 350 -7.64 12.84 0.66
N PHE A 351 -7.09 11.76 1.20
CA PHE A 351 -6.40 11.74 2.49
C PHE A 351 -5.11 10.90 2.47
N GLY A 352 -4.36 11.00 1.38
CA GLY A 352 -3.10 10.28 1.21
C GLY A 352 -2.03 10.59 2.26
N ALA A 353 -2.05 11.81 2.85
CA ALA A 353 -1.18 12.17 3.96
C ALA A 353 -1.47 11.32 5.22
N ASP A 354 -2.74 11.00 5.46
CA ASP A 354 -3.16 10.15 6.57
C ASP A 354 -2.70 8.71 6.36
N TYR A 355 -2.62 8.26 5.10
CA TYR A 355 -2.07 6.95 4.81
C TYR A 355 -0.56 6.91 5.08
N ALA A 356 0.18 7.95 4.72
CA ALA A 356 1.60 8.04 5.06
C ALA A 356 1.83 7.99 6.57
N GLU A 357 1.01 8.67 7.38
CA GLU A 357 1.08 8.60 8.85
C GLU A 357 0.67 7.21 9.37
N THR A 358 -0.35 6.59 8.79
CA THR A 358 -0.77 5.22 9.14
C THR A 358 0.37 4.23 8.91
N LEU A 359 0.99 4.25 7.73
CA LEU A 359 2.13 3.39 7.35
C LEU A 359 3.36 3.63 8.24
N LYS A 360 3.64 4.88 8.60
CA LYS A 360 4.69 5.23 9.55
C LYS A 360 4.47 4.57 10.90
N ARG A 361 3.27 4.66 11.47
CA ARG A 361 2.93 4.04 12.76
C ARG A 361 2.95 2.52 12.69
N TRP A 362 2.47 1.93 11.61
CA TRP A 362 2.59 0.49 11.39
C TRP A 362 4.05 0.05 11.31
N ARG A 363 4.90 0.80 10.59
CA ARG A 363 6.32 0.52 10.50
C ARG A 363 7.02 0.61 11.86
N GLU A 364 6.74 1.64 12.65
CA GLU A 364 7.29 1.81 14.00
C GLU A 364 6.95 0.62 14.89
N ARG A 365 5.68 0.20 14.93
CA ARG A 365 5.24 -1.00 15.65
C ARG A 365 5.89 -2.28 15.11
N PHE A 366 5.93 -2.44 13.81
CA PHE A 366 6.54 -3.61 13.17
C PHE A 366 8.03 -3.74 13.54
N ILE A 367 8.78 -2.66 13.53
CA ILE A 367 10.20 -2.63 13.92
C ILE A 367 10.34 -2.97 15.41
N ALA A 368 9.51 -2.43 16.27
CA ALA A 368 9.53 -2.75 17.71
C ALA A 368 9.27 -4.23 18.00
N GLU A 369 8.41 -4.86 17.19
CA GLU A 369 8.01 -6.27 17.35
C GLU A 369 8.88 -7.29 16.58
N ARG A 370 9.98 -6.86 15.92
CA ARG A 370 10.85 -7.73 15.09
C ARG A 370 11.25 -9.04 15.76
N THR A 371 11.64 -8.98 17.03
CA THR A 371 12.05 -10.17 17.79
C THR A 371 10.91 -11.17 17.96
N GLN A 372 9.71 -10.69 18.20
CA GLN A 372 8.54 -11.55 18.36
C GLN A 372 8.09 -12.14 17.03
N ILE A 373 8.19 -11.37 15.95
CA ILE A 373 7.90 -11.83 14.60
C ILE A 373 8.85 -12.96 14.20
N LEU A 374 10.16 -12.84 14.48
CA LEU A 374 11.10 -13.92 14.27
C LEU A 374 10.77 -15.19 15.08
N ARG A 375 10.28 -15.03 16.32
CA ARG A 375 9.84 -16.18 17.16
C ARG A 375 8.59 -16.87 16.60
N GLN A 376 7.81 -16.21 15.76
CA GLN A 376 6.68 -16.81 15.04
C GLN A 376 7.12 -17.66 13.84
N GLY A 377 8.42 -17.75 13.54
CA GLY A 377 8.97 -18.56 12.46
C GLY A 377 9.28 -17.79 11.17
N PHE A 378 9.06 -16.47 11.14
CA PHE A 378 9.49 -15.63 10.02
C PHE A 378 11.02 -15.45 10.05
N ASP A 379 11.63 -15.25 8.89
CA ASP A 379 13.06 -15.06 8.75
C ASP A 379 13.45 -13.58 8.56
N GLN A 380 14.75 -13.30 8.58
CA GLN A 380 15.27 -11.94 8.38
C GLN A 380 14.92 -11.38 6.98
N ARG A 381 14.84 -12.25 5.97
CA ARG A 381 14.44 -11.88 4.61
C ARG A 381 13.01 -11.34 4.59
N PHE A 382 12.10 -12.01 5.28
CA PHE A 382 10.72 -11.55 5.45
C PHE A 382 10.64 -10.18 6.15
N LEU A 383 11.43 -9.99 7.22
CA LEU A 383 11.47 -8.69 7.90
C LEU A 383 11.91 -7.57 6.98
N HIS A 384 12.92 -7.79 6.13
CA HIS A 384 13.35 -6.78 5.17
C HIS A 384 12.30 -6.50 4.09
N ILE A 385 11.58 -7.53 3.59
CA ILE A 385 10.48 -7.36 2.64
C ILE A 385 9.39 -6.47 3.24
N TRP A 386 8.96 -6.78 4.47
CA TRP A 386 7.86 -6.08 5.11
C TRP A 386 8.23 -4.65 5.51
N GLU A 387 9.44 -4.46 6.04
CA GLU A 387 9.94 -3.12 6.35
C GLU A 387 10.07 -2.26 5.10
N PHE A 388 10.58 -2.82 4.00
CA PHE A 388 10.67 -2.10 2.73
C PHE A 388 9.29 -1.73 2.22
N TYR A 389 8.32 -2.63 2.27
CA TYR A 389 6.92 -2.35 1.91
C TYR A 389 6.36 -1.16 2.69
N LEU A 390 6.41 -1.20 4.03
CA LEU A 390 5.84 -0.15 4.88
C LEU A 390 6.54 1.21 4.71
N ALA A 391 7.81 1.22 4.30
CA ALA A 391 8.56 2.43 4.02
C ALA A 391 8.35 2.95 2.59
N TYR A 392 8.07 2.06 1.63
CA TYR A 392 7.92 2.38 0.20
C TYR A 392 6.55 3.02 -0.08
N CYS A 393 5.47 2.50 0.54
CA CYS A 393 4.12 3.07 0.44
C CYS A 393 3.96 4.33 1.28
#